data_61545bf6897b19d46f51b764e355eeee
#
_entry.id   61545bf6897b19d46f51b764e355eeee
#
_cell.length_a   1.000
_cell.length_b   1.000
_cell.length_c   1.000
_cell.angle_alpha   90.00
_cell.angle_beta   90.00
_cell.angle_gamma   90.00
#
_symmetry.space_group_name_H-M   'P 1'
#
loop_
_entity.id
_entity.type
_entity.pdbx_description
1 polymer ?
#
loop_
_entity_poly.entity_id
_entity_poly.type
_entity_poly.pdbx_seq_one_letter_code
_entity_poly.pdbx_strand_id
1 'polypeptide(L)'
;MKLLSLSLLALIACAADRPPAIDRERVLIGPVPLKRQLAWIDSALDRVVAIDASDDGHPSVHSWRIGRRPVFAAPTPDGERVLVVTRGEEALERGQVDEDPLLWSVDVRDPSSKPIAYPVSSPFDRIAVSADSGIAVAYFSEAGPDAEGFFRNPNELAFIDLTRPPDETNPTMKTIRSFGSAPSGIVLSPRMAVPGAEDPSERIFAFVLARNVVTIVDASHPDRDEVSIRLDGAGSNVLPRELVFAPNTATAYMRSDGARDVLELVLINDPPDANNPTANDYHPLLAELGAGGAPSDIAVFDTASGLRYVLAATPATRELVIIDADTAQFRKVGTPDPIDRIVVFPGNGEPATTAVLAQLGAPMPRVHSLSLGDIANPLARLDLETIEVGEPVRDLSPVPGRDLAMMVHDDNRTVLGMLDVEFRSVSPLQGIGRLDTYAFTPAGDFLVGTTTGVPRLGMLELSNLHPTDLRLDYPPRQVYALANGALIVDHGDPFGRATVVPTTASERKDAHVLSGFLLAGLLETESP
;
A
#
# COMPACT_ATOMS: atom_id res chain seq x y z
N MET A 1 -56.45 42.85 15.18
CA MET A 1 -55.05 43.09 14.85
C MET A 1 -54.09 42.45 15.87
N LYS A 2 -54.22 41.10 16.11
CA LYS A 2 -53.38 40.35 17.05
C LYS A 2 -53.10 38.90 16.59
N LEU A 3 -53.34 38.57 15.33
CA LEU A 3 -53.16 37.21 14.77
C LEU A 3 -52.07 37.11 13.70
N LEU A 4 -51.36 38.23 13.40
CA LEU A 4 -50.29 38.23 12.38
C LEU A 4 -48.89 38.10 12.96
N SER A 5 -48.71 38.13 14.28
CA SER A 5 -47.39 38.09 14.91
C SER A 5 -46.93 36.67 15.32
N LEU A 6 -47.79 35.66 15.23
CA LEU A 6 -47.42 34.27 15.60
C LEU A 6 -46.95 33.42 14.42
N SER A 7 -47.25 33.89 13.19
CA SER A 7 -46.84 33.13 11.99
C SER A 7 -45.40 33.44 11.52
N LEU A 8 -44.80 34.49 12.05
CA LEU A 8 -43.42 34.87 11.67
C LEU A 8 -42.34 34.20 12.55
N LEU A 9 -42.73 33.66 13.71
CA LEU A 9 -41.81 32.93 14.60
C LEU A 9 -41.74 31.43 14.27
N ALA A 10 -42.65 30.91 13.46
CA ALA A 10 -42.63 29.50 13.05
C ALA A 10 -41.79 29.25 11.75
N LEU A 11 -41.31 30.30 11.09
CA LEU A 11 -40.53 30.20 9.86
C LEU A 11 -38.98 30.30 10.11
N ILE A 12 -38.57 30.47 11.36
CA ILE A 12 -37.13 30.50 11.71
C ILE A 12 -36.63 29.14 12.26
N ALA A 13 -37.49 28.13 12.34
CA ALA A 13 -37.17 26.87 13.02
C ALA A 13 -36.95 25.68 12.07
N CYS A 14 -36.52 25.90 10.84
CA CYS A 14 -36.16 24.82 9.92
C CYS A 14 -34.97 25.22 9.06
N ALA A 15 -33.95 25.84 9.67
CA ALA A 15 -32.62 25.65 9.16
C ALA A 15 -32.19 24.27 9.65
N ALA A 16 -32.16 23.28 8.76
CA ALA A 16 -31.56 21.99 9.10
C ALA A 16 -30.05 22.18 9.17
N ASP A 17 -29.60 22.84 10.25
CA ASP A 17 -28.20 22.94 10.55
C ASP A 17 -27.63 21.52 10.62
N ARG A 18 -26.50 21.33 10.00
CA ARG A 18 -25.76 20.08 10.12
C ARG A 18 -25.62 19.73 11.61
N PRO A 19 -25.96 18.49 12.05
CA PRO A 19 -25.91 18.16 13.46
C PRO A 19 -24.50 18.44 14.03
N PRO A 20 -24.40 18.86 15.29
CA PRO A 20 -23.10 19.06 15.94
C PRO A 20 -22.21 17.84 15.78
N ALA A 21 -20.91 18.03 15.71
CA ALA A 21 -19.95 16.95 15.48
C ALA A 21 -20.07 15.79 16.49
N ILE A 22 -20.52 16.11 17.73
CA ILE A 22 -20.74 15.10 18.77
C ILE A 22 -21.92 14.16 18.47
N ASP A 23 -22.89 14.61 17.67
CA ASP A 23 -24.09 13.84 17.29
C ASP A 23 -23.91 13.12 15.95
N ARG A 24 -22.79 13.34 15.26
CA ARG A 24 -22.50 12.67 13.99
C ARG A 24 -21.88 11.30 14.24
N GLU A 25 -22.18 10.36 13.37
CA GLU A 25 -21.45 9.09 13.34
C GLU A 25 -19.98 9.35 13.07
N ARG A 26 -19.14 8.88 13.99
CA ARG A 26 -17.70 9.09 13.91
C ARG A 26 -17.02 7.87 13.35
N VAL A 27 -16.52 7.99 12.13
CA VAL A 27 -15.67 7.00 11.50
C VAL A 27 -14.24 7.55 11.49
N LEU A 28 -13.31 6.80 12.06
CA LEU A 28 -11.87 7.09 11.97
C LEU A 28 -11.27 6.27 10.85
N ILE A 29 -10.66 6.96 9.88
CA ILE A 29 -9.89 6.33 8.81
C ILE A 29 -8.42 6.40 9.19
N GLY A 30 -7.69 5.31 9.05
CA GLY A 30 -6.30 5.20 9.46
C GLY A 30 -6.11 4.32 10.70
N PRO A 31 -4.98 4.44 11.39
CA PRO A 31 -3.92 5.43 11.19
C PRO A 31 -3.14 5.28 9.88
N VAL A 32 -2.68 6.41 9.35
CA VAL A 32 -1.86 6.52 8.13
C VAL A 32 -0.42 6.83 8.56
N PRO A 33 0.54 5.90 8.40
CA PRO A 33 1.94 6.14 8.74
C PRO A 33 2.61 7.05 7.69
N LEU A 34 3.37 8.02 8.18
CA LEU A 34 4.10 9.00 7.42
C LEU A 34 5.58 9.01 7.86
N LYS A 35 6.39 9.85 7.24
CA LYS A 35 7.84 9.88 7.52
C LYS A 35 8.17 10.17 8.99
N ARG A 36 7.46 11.09 9.63
CA ARG A 36 7.69 11.53 11.02
C ARG A 36 6.42 11.62 11.85
N GLN A 37 5.29 11.24 11.27
CA GLN A 37 3.98 11.45 11.87
C GLN A 37 3.10 10.22 11.66
N LEU A 38 2.09 10.11 12.52
CA LEU A 38 1.00 9.15 12.35
C LEU A 38 -0.29 9.95 12.29
N ALA A 39 -1.10 9.76 11.23
CA ALA A 39 -2.27 10.56 10.98
C ALA A 39 -3.57 9.76 11.03
N TRP A 40 -4.64 10.38 11.50
CA TRP A 40 -6.02 9.88 11.46
C TRP A 40 -6.90 10.88 10.73
N ILE A 41 -7.90 10.39 10.02
CA ILE A 41 -8.94 11.20 9.42
C ILE A 41 -10.19 11.05 10.26
N ASP A 42 -10.66 12.17 10.82
CA ASP A 42 -11.83 12.27 11.68
C ASP A 42 -13.04 12.73 10.85
N SER A 43 -13.95 11.80 10.54
CA SER A 43 -15.12 12.07 9.72
C SER A 43 -16.17 12.96 10.40
N ALA A 44 -16.18 13.03 11.73
CA ALA A 44 -17.14 13.88 12.45
C ALA A 44 -16.78 15.36 12.37
N LEU A 45 -15.48 15.67 12.26
CA LEU A 45 -14.96 17.04 12.19
C LEU A 45 -14.35 17.39 10.82
N ASP A 46 -14.42 16.46 9.85
CA ASP A 46 -13.89 16.65 8.50
C ASP A 46 -12.45 17.17 8.51
N ARG A 47 -11.56 16.44 9.17
CA ARG A 47 -10.17 16.87 9.37
C ARG A 47 -9.18 15.71 9.36
N VAL A 48 -7.95 16.03 9.03
CA VAL A 48 -6.78 15.19 9.31
C VAL A 48 -6.22 15.61 10.66
N VAL A 49 -5.89 14.66 11.52
CA VAL A 49 -5.20 14.89 12.80
C VAL A 49 -3.95 14.04 12.80
N ALA A 50 -2.79 14.64 13.03
CA ALA A 50 -1.52 13.91 13.05
C ALA A 50 -0.76 14.15 14.36
N ILE A 51 -0.13 13.09 14.86
CA ILE A 51 0.86 13.14 15.92
C ILE A 51 2.23 13.26 15.27
N ASP A 52 2.93 14.35 15.55
CA ASP A 52 4.31 14.58 15.13
C ASP A 52 5.26 14.05 16.20
N ALA A 53 6.10 13.10 15.83
CA ALA A 53 7.14 12.51 16.65
C ALA A 53 8.56 12.93 16.19
N SER A 54 8.70 14.10 15.58
CA SER A 54 10.01 14.64 15.16
C SER A 54 10.91 14.98 16.34
N ASP A 55 10.32 15.39 17.47
CA ASP A 55 10.99 15.57 18.75
C ASP A 55 10.57 14.43 19.68
N ASP A 56 11.45 13.48 19.91
CA ASP A 56 11.21 12.29 20.73
C ASP A 56 10.80 12.64 22.19
N GLY A 57 11.23 13.81 22.66
CA GLY A 57 10.91 14.28 24.02
C GLY A 57 9.58 15.03 24.11
N HIS A 58 9.06 15.58 23.02
CA HIS A 58 7.91 16.48 23.02
C HIS A 58 7.01 16.28 21.80
N PRO A 59 6.31 15.14 21.69
CA PRO A 59 5.40 14.92 20.57
C PRO A 59 4.28 15.97 20.57
N SER A 60 3.91 16.45 19.39
CA SER A 60 2.87 17.44 19.20
C SER A 60 1.72 16.92 18.34
N VAL A 61 0.56 17.56 18.46
CA VAL A 61 -0.64 17.19 17.69
C VAL A 61 -1.02 18.37 16.80
N HIS A 62 -1.21 18.07 15.52
CA HIS A 62 -1.63 19.06 14.51
C HIS A 62 -2.90 18.61 13.83
N SER A 63 -3.68 19.56 13.30
CA SER A 63 -4.89 19.24 12.55
C SER A 63 -5.12 20.19 11.39
N TRP A 64 -5.68 19.64 10.30
CA TRP A 64 -6.01 20.38 9.09
C TRP A 64 -7.46 20.06 8.68
N ARG A 65 -8.24 21.10 8.42
CA ARG A 65 -9.59 20.92 7.87
C ARG A 65 -9.51 20.45 6.42
N ILE A 66 -10.40 19.53 6.07
CA ILE A 66 -10.60 19.00 4.72
C ILE A 66 -12.08 19.08 4.37
N GLY A 67 -12.47 18.60 3.18
CA GLY A 67 -13.86 18.52 2.76
C GLY A 67 -14.66 17.48 3.53
N ARG A 68 -15.96 17.53 3.34
CA ARG A 68 -16.93 16.72 4.06
C ARG A 68 -16.96 15.27 3.57
N ARG A 69 -17.31 14.38 4.48
CA ARG A 69 -17.49 12.93 4.23
C ARG A 69 -16.23 12.27 3.65
N PRO A 70 -15.11 12.32 4.36
CA PRO A 70 -13.92 11.58 3.97
C PRO A 70 -14.21 10.06 3.94
N VAL A 71 -13.71 9.37 2.92
CA VAL A 71 -13.98 7.93 2.71
C VAL A 71 -12.73 7.09 2.61
N PHE A 72 -11.61 7.67 2.18
CA PHE A 72 -10.35 6.96 2.04
C PHE A 72 -9.17 7.91 2.20
N ALA A 73 -8.09 7.39 2.75
CA ALA A 73 -6.82 8.11 2.86
C ALA A 73 -5.63 7.21 2.55
N ALA A 74 -4.61 7.79 1.94
CA ALA A 74 -3.34 7.14 1.66
C ALA A 74 -2.18 8.11 1.90
N PRO A 75 -1.00 7.61 2.35
CA PRO A 75 0.21 8.41 2.38
C PRO A 75 0.77 8.56 0.96
N THR A 76 1.51 9.62 0.70
CA THR A 76 2.44 9.61 -0.42
C THR A 76 3.66 8.75 -0.07
N PRO A 77 4.32 8.05 -1.03
CA PRO A 77 5.47 7.19 -0.77
C PRO A 77 6.66 7.88 -0.08
N ASP A 78 6.85 9.20 -0.31
CA ASP A 78 7.83 9.99 0.43
C ASP A 78 7.46 10.22 1.91
N GLY A 79 6.21 9.88 2.29
CA GLY A 79 5.68 10.04 3.64
C GLY A 79 5.51 11.50 4.08
N GLU A 80 5.46 12.44 3.15
CA GLU A 80 5.38 13.88 3.45
C GLU A 80 3.97 14.44 3.35
N ARG A 81 3.05 13.74 2.66
CA ARG A 81 1.65 14.16 2.47
C ARG A 81 0.67 13.03 2.77
N VAL A 82 -0.51 13.43 3.25
CA VAL A 82 -1.69 12.57 3.31
C VAL A 82 -2.64 12.99 2.20
N LEU A 83 -3.05 12.05 1.38
CA LEU A 83 -4.10 12.23 0.38
C LEU A 83 -5.41 11.70 0.93
N VAL A 84 -6.49 12.49 0.83
CA VAL A 84 -7.81 12.11 1.34
C VAL A 84 -8.86 12.35 0.27
N VAL A 85 -9.67 11.33 -0.02
CA VAL A 85 -10.86 11.49 -0.86
C VAL A 85 -12.05 11.83 0.02
N THR A 86 -12.76 12.89 -0.36
CA THR A 86 -14.02 13.31 0.26
C THR A 86 -15.15 13.26 -0.76
N ARG A 87 -16.35 12.85 -0.32
CA ARG A 87 -17.52 12.76 -1.20
C ARG A 87 -18.27 14.08 -1.36
N GLY A 88 -17.95 15.06 -0.49
CA GLY A 88 -18.75 16.25 -0.39
C GLY A 88 -20.10 16.01 0.27
N GLU A 89 -20.99 16.96 0.20
CA GLU A 89 -22.33 16.90 0.80
C GLU A 89 -23.32 17.70 -0.06
N GLU A 90 -24.45 17.09 -0.38
CA GLU A 90 -25.54 17.78 -1.09
C GLU A 90 -26.18 18.83 -0.17
N ALA A 91 -26.55 19.95 -0.74
CA ALA A 91 -27.26 21.01 -0.02
C ALA A 91 -28.61 20.50 0.48
N LEU A 92 -28.83 20.58 1.79
CA LEU A 92 -30.08 20.17 2.43
C LEU A 92 -31.20 21.18 2.24
N GLU A 93 -30.86 22.44 1.94
CA GLU A 93 -31.81 23.55 1.85
C GLU A 93 -31.63 24.40 0.58
N ARG A 94 -32.73 25.02 0.17
CA ARG A 94 -32.72 25.94 -0.96
C ARG A 94 -31.85 27.17 -0.66
N GLY A 95 -30.75 27.32 -1.40
CA GLY A 95 -29.82 28.42 -1.27
C GLY A 95 -28.49 28.06 -0.62
N GLN A 96 -28.34 26.84 -0.11
CA GLN A 96 -27.04 26.24 0.19
C GLN A 96 -26.38 25.78 -1.11
N VAL A 97 -25.07 25.73 -1.12
CA VAL A 97 -24.27 25.24 -2.24
C VAL A 97 -23.84 23.82 -1.92
N ASP A 98 -23.99 22.91 -2.90
CA ASP A 98 -23.42 21.57 -2.80
C ASP A 98 -21.91 21.66 -2.61
N GLU A 99 -21.36 20.78 -1.80
CA GLU A 99 -19.93 20.57 -1.71
C GLU A 99 -19.55 19.39 -2.61
N ASP A 100 -18.78 19.66 -3.65
CA ASP A 100 -18.38 18.67 -4.62
C ASP A 100 -17.39 17.64 -4.03
N PRO A 101 -17.27 16.45 -4.64
CA PRO A 101 -16.22 15.51 -4.33
C PRO A 101 -14.82 16.09 -4.60
N LEU A 102 -13.90 15.90 -3.66
CA LEU A 102 -12.54 16.46 -3.71
C LEU A 102 -11.50 15.39 -3.35
N LEU A 103 -10.32 15.52 -3.96
CA LEU A 103 -9.12 14.90 -3.43
C LEU A 103 -8.31 15.98 -2.73
N TRP A 104 -8.03 15.77 -1.45
CA TRP A 104 -7.23 16.66 -0.62
C TRP A 104 -5.79 16.17 -0.52
N SER A 105 -4.84 17.07 -0.68
CA SER A 105 -3.43 16.85 -0.36
C SER A 105 -3.05 17.69 0.84
N VAL A 106 -2.70 17.04 1.95
CA VAL A 106 -2.30 17.67 3.21
C VAL A 106 -0.80 17.50 3.38
N ASP A 107 -0.04 18.58 3.29
CA ASP A 107 1.39 18.58 3.64
C ASP A 107 1.52 18.62 5.16
N VAL A 108 1.96 17.50 5.73
CA VAL A 108 2.05 17.36 7.19
C VAL A 108 3.33 17.92 7.79
N ARG A 109 4.31 18.29 6.97
CA ARG A 109 5.59 18.87 7.45
C ARG A 109 5.41 20.26 8.05
N ASP A 110 4.43 21.00 7.53
CA ASP A 110 4.14 22.35 7.98
C ASP A 110 2.73 22.41 8.58
N PRO A 111 2.62 22.51 9.91
CA PRO A 111 1.34 22.63 10.60
C PRO A 111 0.51 23.86 10.16
N SER A 112 1.15 24.88 9.59
CA SER A 112 0.50 26.10 9.10
C SER A 112 0.07 26.00 7.64
N SER A 113 0.46 24.93 6.94
CA SER A 113 0.12 24.71 5.53
C SER A 113 -1.39 24.56 5.36
N LYS A 114 -1.92 25.11 4.27
CA LYS A 114 -3.30 24.89 3.89
C LYS A 114 -3.39 23.64 3.00
N PRO A 115 -4.31 22.72 3.29
CA PRO A 115 -4.59 21.61 2.39
C PRO A 115 -4.94 22.09 0.98
N ILE A 116 -4.43 21.38 -0.02
CA ILE A 116 -4.73 21.66 -1.42
C ILE A 116 -5.90 20.75 -1.83
N ALA A 117 -6.96 21.34 -2.39
CA ALA A 117 -8.15 20.65 -2.87
C ALA A 117 -8.12 20.50 -4.38
N TYR A 118 -8.16 19.30 -4.89
CA TYR A 118 -8.29 18.98 -6.31
C TYR A 118 -9.73 18.58 -6.60
N PRO A 119 -10.48 19.32 -7.45
CA PRO A 119 -11.86 19.00 -7.77
C PRO A 119 -11.92 17.74 -8.63
N VAL A 120 -12.62 16.73 -8.15
CA VAL A 120 -12.87 15.48 -8.89
C VAL A 120 -14.36 15.36 -9.17
N SER A 121 -14.75 14.91 -10.37
CA SER A 121 -16.17 14.90 -10.78
C SER A 121 -17.00 13.80 -10.11
N SER A 122 -16.33 12.84 -9.47
CA SER A 122 -16.99 11.66 -8.93
C SER A 122 -16.52 11.35 -7.50
N PRO A 123 -17.41 10.78 -6.66
CA PRO A 123 -17.12 10.43 -5.28
C PRO A 123 -16.30 9.12 -5.19
N PHE A 124 -15.07 9.16 -5.68
CA PHE A 124 -14.14 8.02 -5.67
C PHE A 124 -13.94 7.43 -4.27
N ASP A 125 -13.47 6.20 -4.19
CA ASP A 125 -13.29 5.48 -2.94
C ASP A 125 -11.87 4.91 -2.73
N ARG A 126 -10.96 5.13 -3.70
CA ARG A 126 -9.56 4.69 -3.63
C ARG A 126 -8.62 5.69 -4.29
N ILE A 127 -7.37 5.59 -3.87
CA ILE A 127 -6.25 6.36 -4.44
C ILE A 127 -5.08 5.39 -4.68
N ALA A 128 -4.46 5.48 -5.85
CA ALA A 128 -3.14 4.94 -6.10
C ALA A 128 -2.15 6.10 -6.25
N VAL A 129 -0.92 5.95 -5.76
CA VAL A 129 0.10 7.01 -5.79
C VAL A 129 1.38 6.47 -6.42
N SER A 130 2.02 7.26 -7.28
CA SER A 130 3.30 6.90 -7.90
C SER A 130 4.43 6.87 -6.88
N ALA A 131 5.41 5.99 -7.08
CA ALA A 131 6.54 5.81 -6.17
C ALA A 131 7.36 7.09 -5.92
N ASP A 132 7.37 8.02 -6.89
CA ASP A 132 7.99 9.34 -6.77
C ASP A 132 7.11 10.40 -6.11
N SER A 133 5.92 10.03 -5.65
CA SER A 133 4.93 10.93 -5.03
C SER A 133 4.43 12.07 -5.94
N GLY A 134 4.67 11.96 -7.26
CA GLY A 134 4.33 13.01 -8.23
C GLY A 134 2.91 12.91 -8.78
N ILE A 135 2.38 11.70 -8.91
CA ILE A 135 1.07 11.45 -9.51
C ILE A 135 0.18 10.65 -8.56
N ALA A 136 -1.08 11.05 -8.45
CA ALA A 136 -2.12 10.25 -7.82
C ALA A 136 -3.23 9.93 -8.81
N VAL A 137 -3.86 8.76 -8.66
CA VAL A 137 -5.03 8.34 -9.43
C VAL A 137 -6.15 8.00 -8.46
N ALA A 138 -7.24 8.77 -8.50
CA ALA A 138 -8.44 8.44 -7.76
C ALA A 138 -9.38 7.59 -8.64
N TYR A 139 -9.99 6.56 -8.05
CA TYR A 139 -10.80 5.59 -8.79
C TYR A 139 -11.86 4.92 -7.90
N PHE A 140 -12.78 4.22 -8.53
CA PHE A 140 -13.72 3.33 -7.85
C PHE A 140 -13.17 1.90 -7.83
N SER A 141 -13.12 1.29 -6.64
CA SER A 141 -12.76 -0.13 -6.52
C SER A 141 -13.98 -1.05 -6.65
N GLU A 142 -13.73 -2.30 -7.04
CA GLU A 142 -14.77 -3.35 -7.06
C GLU A 142 -15.34 -3.59 -5.65
N ALA A 143 -14.51 -3.49 -4.62
CA ALA A 143 -14.86 -3.73 -3.22
C ALA A 143 -15.27 -2.46 -2.45
N GLY A 144 -15.50 -1.34 -3.14
CA GLY A 144 -15.86 -0.07 -2.51
C GLY A 144 -17.18 -0.16 -1.74
N PRO A 145 -17.34 0.65 -0.66
CA PRO A 145 -18.59 0.72 0.08
C PRO A 145 -19.74 1.12 -0.85
N ASP A 146 -20.96 0.77 -0.43
CA ASP A 146 -22.19 1.01 -1.22
C ASP A 146 -22.17 2.39 -1.86
N ALA A 147 -22.33 2.39 -3.18
CA ALA A 147 -22.31 3.61 -3.95
C ALA A 147 -23.52 4.46 -3.56
N GLU A 148 -23.28 5.64 -3.05
CA GLU A 148 -24.32 6.65 -2.95
C GLU A 148 -24.59 7.17 -4.36
N GLY A 149 -25.85 7.17 -4.74
CA GLY A 149 -26.28 7.57 -6.07
C GLY A 149 -26.83 6.42 -6.90
N PHE A 150 -27.72 6.77 -7.82
CA PHE A 150 -28.45 5.80 -8.64
C PHE A 150 -27.55 5.22 -9.76
N PHE A 151 -26.56 5.98 -10.21
CA PHE A 151 -25.63 5.60 -11.26
C PHE A 151 -24.18 5.90 -10.85
N ARG A 152 -23.31 4.97 -11.14
CA ARG A 152 -21.87 5.07 -10.93
C ARG A 152 -21.15 4.56 -12.18
N ASN A 153 -20.15 5.31 -12.65
CA ASN A 153 -19.29 4.85 -13.74
C ASN A 153 -17.98 4.27 -13.15
N PRO A 154 -17.84 2.95 -13.00
CA PRO A 154 -16.65 2.36 -12.40
C PRO A 154 -15.40 2.52 -13.28
N ASN A 155 -15.55 2.95 -14.53
CA ASN A 155 -14.45 3.15 -15.46
C ASN A 155 -13.94 4.60 -15.47
N GLU A 156 -14.46 5.45 -14.62
CA GLU A 156 -13.99 6.82 -14.46
C GLU A 156 -12.78 6.87 -13.53
N LEU A 157 -11.78 7.64 -13.92
CA LEU A 157 -10.52 7.85 -13.21
C LEU A 157 -10.23 9.35 -13.15
N ALA A 158 -9.62 9.81 -12.07
CA ALA A 158 -9.04 11.15 -11.99
C ALA A 158 -7.52 11.03 -11.84
N PHE A 159 -6.77 11.63 -12.76
CA PHE A 159 -5.32 11.74 -12.72
C PHE A 159 -4.95 13.11 -12.16
N ILE A 160 -4.17 13.12 -11.10
CA ILE A 160 -3.79 14.31 -10.36
C ILE A 160 -2.26 14.44 -10.37
N ASP A 161 -1.75 15.50 -10.98
CA ASP A 161 -0.36 15.91 -10.83
C ASP A 161 -0.20 16.63 -9.48
N LEU A 162 0.41 15.97 -8.51
CA LEU A 162 0.62 16.49 -7.16
C LEU A 162 1.75 17.52 -7.07
N THR A 163 2.49 17.73 -8.15
CA THR A 163 3.57 18.74 -8.22
C THR A 163 3.06 20.11 -8.65
N ARG A 164 1.81 20.17 -9.13
CA ARG A 164 1.15 21.39 -9.61
C ARG A 164 -0.10 21.70 -8.78
N PRO A 165 -0.46 22.97 -8.64
CA PRO A 165 -1.76 23.35 -8.07
C PRO A 165 -2.92 22.88 -8.97
N PRO A 166 -4.15 22.80 -8.43
CA PRO A 166 -5.34 22.51 -9.22
C PRO A 166 -5.61 23.67 -10.20
N ASP A 167 -5.94 23.30 -11.45
CA ASP A 167 -6.36 24.22 -12.50
C ASP A 167 -7.35 23.51 -13.45
N GLU A 168 -7.66 24.11 -14.62
CA GLU A 168 -8.59 23.51 -15.63
C GLU A 168 -8.07 22.19 -16.21
N THR A 169 -6.79 21.89 -16.07
CA THR A 169 -6.13 20.68 -16.60
C THR A 169 -5.65 19.73 -15.52
N ASN A 170 -5.78 20.09 -14.26
CA ASN A 170 -5.35 19.29 -13.11
C ASN A 170 -6.39 19.36 -11.98
N PRO A 171 -7.14 18.29 -11.74
CA PRO A 171 -7.00 16.91 -12.27
C PRO A 171 -7.50 16.73 -13.71
N THR A 172 -6.97 15.71 -14.40
CA THR A 172 -7.50 15.24 -15.68
C THR A 172 -8.45 14.08 -15.45
N MET A 173 -9.71 14.27 -15.85
CA MET A 173 -10.74 13.24 -15.78
C MET A 173 -10.71 12.37 -17.02
N LYS A 174 -10.75 11.05 -16.84
CA LYS A 174 -10.72 10.08 -17.93
C LYS A 174 -11.72 8.96 -17.68
N THR A 175 -12.49 8.62 -18.69
CA THR A 175 -13.29 7.40 -18.74
C THR A 175 -12.59 6.38 -19.62
N ILE A 176 -12.12 5.27 -19.04
CA ILE A 176 -11.48 4.20 -19.80
C ILE A 176 -12.52 3.28 -20.45
N ARG A 177 -12.16 2.71 -21.59
CA ARG A 177 -12.97 1.67 -22.24
C ARG A 177 -12.69 0.33 -21.57
N SER A 178 -13.50 -0.02 -20.57
CA SER A 178 -13.39 -1.31 -19.90
C SER A 178 -14.29 -2.36 -20.57
N PHE A 179 -13.81 -3.60 -20.62
CA PHE A 179 -14.55 -4.72 -21.20
C PHE A 179 -15.22 -5.61 -20.14
N GLY A 180 -15.46 -5.13 -18.90
CA GLY A 180 -16.14 -6.06 -18.04
C GLY A 180 -16.44 -5.72 -16.60
N SER A 181 -15.56 -5.14 -15.84
CA SER A 181 -15.80 -4.94 -14.40
C SER A 181 -15.13 -3.68 -13.87
N ALA A 182 -15.56 -3.25 -12.70
CA ALA A 182 -14.82 -2.23 -11.94
C ALA A 182 -13.36 -2.68 -11.72
N PRO A 183 -12.42 -1.75 -11.61
CA PRO A 183 -11.04 -2.06 -11.28
C PRO A 183 -10.93 -2.82 -9.95
N SER A 184 -10.20 -3.92 -9.93
CA SER A 184 -9.79 -4.58 -8.68
C SER A 184 -8.65 -3.82 -8.00
N GLY A 185 -7.88 -3.04 -8.75
CA GLY A 185 -6.81 -2.18 -8.28
C GLY A 185 -6.15 -1.40 -9.41
N ILE A 186 -5.39 -0.38 -9.04
CA ILE A 186 -4.50 0.36 -9.95
C ILE A 186 -3.10 0.30 -9.38
N VAL A 187 -2.14 -0.05 -10.23
CA VAL A 187 -0.70 -0.05 -9.91
C VAL A 187 -0.02 0.95 -10.82
N LEU A 188 0.68 1.91 -10.21
CA LEU A 188 1.50 2.87 -10.97
C LEU A 188 2.91 2.32 -11.12
N SER A 189 3.44 2.40 -12.33
CA SER A 189 4.81 1.99 -12.60
C SER A 189 5.83 2.93 -11.95
N PRO A 190 7.07 2.48 -11.74
CA PRO A 190 8.18 3.42 -11.64
C PRO A 190 8.28 4.25 -12.92
N ARG A 191 9.10 5.31 -12.90
CA ARG A 191 9.40 6.01 -14.15
C ARG A 191 10.14 5.08 -15.10
N MET A 192 9.64 4.95 -16.31
CA MET A 192 10.24 4.10 -17.34
C MET A 192 10.17 4.76 -18.71
N ALA A 193 11.22 4.60 -19.51
CA ALA A 193 11.24 4.99 -20.91
C ALA A 193 10.78 3.81 -21.77
N VAL A 194 9.91 4.08 -22.75
CA VAL A 194 9.54 3.07 -23.75
C VAL A 194 10.65 2.99 -24.80
N PRO A 195 11.30 1.83 -24.99
CA PRO A 195 12.41 1.72 -25.92
C PRO A 195 12.02 2.06 -27.35
N GLY A 196 12.76 2.98 -27.98
CA GLY A 196 12.53 3.38 -29.37
C GLY A 196 11.40 4.40 -29.58
N ALA A 197 10.74 4.88 -28.53
CA ALA A 197 9.76 5.95 -28.63
C ALA A 197 10.41 7.26 -29.12
N GLU A 198 9.62 8.12 -29.80
CA GLU A 198 10.07 9.45 -30.23
C GLU A 198 10.37 10.35 -29.02
N ASP A 199 9.59 10.22 -27.95
CA ASP A 199 9.84 10.83 -26.66
C ASP A 199 10.59 9.84 -25.76
N PRO A 200 11.90 10.02 -25.56
CA PRO A 200 12.70 9.14 -24.71
C PRO A 200 12.53 9.47 -23.21
N SER A 201 11.65 10.41 -22.87
CA SER A 201 11.43 10.78 -21.46
C SER A 201 10.87 9.62 -20.66
N GLU A 202 11.27 9.54 -19.40
CA GLU A 202 10.70 8.57 -18.48
C GLU A 202 9.30 9.02 -18.06
N ARG A 203 8.34 8.12 -18.21
CA ARG A 203 6.92 8.32 -17.91
C ARG A 203 6.43 7.34 -16.86
N ILE A 204 5.33 7.68 -16.23
CA ILE A 204 4.62 6.79 -15.30
C ILE A 204 3.39 6.25 -16.01
N PHE A 205 3.18 4.94 -15.95
CA PHE A 205 2.01 4.28 -16.51
C PHE A 205 1.12 3.75 -15.39
N ALA A 206 -0.19 3.96 -15.51
CA ALA A 206 -1.18 3.37 -14.64
C ALA A 206 -1.70 2.06 -15.25
N PHE A 207 -1.47 0.96 -14.57
CA PHE A 207 -2.01 -0.35 -14.90
C PHE A 207 -3.31 -0.55 -14.13
N VAL A 208 -4.43 -0.42 -14.81
CA VAL A 208 -5.76 -0.63 -14.25
C VAL A 208 -6.10 -2.10 -14.38
N LEU A 209 -6.11 -2.79 -13.25
CA LEU A 209 -6.33 -4.22 -13.16
C LEU A 209 -7.83 -4.50 -13.03
N ALA A 210 -8.38 -5.26 -13.96
CA ALA A 210 -9.76 -5.70 -13.91
C ALA A 210 -9.86 -7.16 -14.37
N ARG A 211 -11.00 -7.80 -14.15
CA ARG A 211 -11.21 -9.19 -14.55
C ARG A 211 -11.05 -9.36 -16.05
N ASN A 212 -10.17 -10.27 -16.48
CA ASN A 212 -9.84 -10.60 -17.87
C ASN A 212 -9.26 -9.44 -18.70
N VAL A 213 -8.86 -8.33 -18.08
CA VAL A 213 -8.30 -7.19 -18.82
C VAL A 213 -7.32 -6.41 -17.94
N VAL A 214 -6.27 -5.91 -18.55
CA VAL A 214 -5.41 -4.85 -18.01
C VAL A 214 -5.50 -3.66 -18.97
N THR A 215 -5.85 -2.50 -18.44
CA THR A 215 -5.85 -1.25 -19.20
C THR A 215 -4.67 -0.40 -18.77
N ILE A 216 -3.87 0.06 -19.72
CA ILE A 216 -2.68 0.86 -19.47
C ILE A 216 -2.94 2.29 -19.94
N VAL A 217 -2.72 3.23 -19.05
CA VAL A 217 -2.86 4.67 -19.30
C VAL A 217 -1.51 5.33 -19.04
N ASP A 218 -1.07 6.19 -19.95
CA ASP A 218 0.07 7.08 -19.67
C ASP A 218 -0.36 8.11 -18.62
N ALA A 219 0.02 7.89 -17.35
CA ALA A 219 -0.36 8.76 -16.25
C ALA A 219 0.37 10.12 -16.28
N SER A 220 1.47 10.23 -17.05
CA SER A 220 2.15 11.50 -17.32
C SER A 220 1.43 12.33 -18.38
N HIS A 221 0.67 11.66 -19.29
CA HIS A 221 -0.14 12.29 -20.35
C HIS A 221 -1.52 11.63 -20.39
N PRO A 222 -2.37 11.82 -19.39
CA PRO A 222 -3.64 11.09 -19.24
C PRO A 222 -4.70 11.46 -20.30
N ASP A 223 -4.47 12.53 -21.07
CA ASP A 223 -5.27 12.95 -22.23
C ASP A 223 -5.09 12.05 -23.45
N ARG A 224 -3.97 11.29 -23.54
CA ARG A 224 -3.76 10.30 -24.59
C ARG A 224 -4.70 9.11 -24.44
N ASP A 225 -4.96 8.40 -25.54
CA ASP A 225 -5.80 7.20 -25.53
C ASP A 225 -5.18 6.10 -24.63
N GLU A 226 -6.00 5.32 -23.96
CA GLU A 226 -5.56 4.14 -23.22
C GLU A 226 -5.42 2.92 -24.12
N VAL A 227 -4.62 1.95 -23.69
CA VAL A 227 -4.51 0.66 -24.38
C VAL A 227 -4.94 -0.47 -23.45
N SER A 228 -5.87 -1.30 -23.90
CA SER A 228 -6.37 -2.44 -23.13
C SER A 228 -5.91 -3.77 -23.71
N ILE A 229 -5.43 -4.66 -22.85
CA ILE A 229 -5.04 -6.02 -23.18
C ILE A 229 -6.06 -6.98 -22.59
N ARG A 230 -6.58 -7.88 -23.41
CA ARG A 230 -7.41 -9.00 -22.96
C ARG A 230 -6.54 -10.16 -22.49
N LEU A 231 -6.92 -10.75 -21.38
CA LEU A 231 -6.22 -11.89 -20.76
C LEU A 231 -6.94 -13.22 -21.03
N ASP A 232 -7.95 -13.23 -21.90
CA ASP A 232 -8.77 -14.43 -22.18
C ASP A 232 -7.94 -15.58 -22.77
N GLY A 233 -6.80 -15.28 -23.40
CA GLY A 233 -5.85 -16.28 -23.92
C GLY A 233 -5.11 -17.03 -22.81
N ALA A 234 -4.85 -16.39 -21.67
CA ALA A 234 -4.07 -16.95 -20.58
C ALA A 234 -4.91 -17.84 -19.62
N GLY A 235 -6.24 -17.84 -19.77
CA GLY A 235 -7.12 -18.67 -18.95
C GLY A 235 -8.57 -18.18 -18.93
N SER A 236 -9.38 -18.85 -18.13
CA SER A 236 -10.78 -18.45 -17.88
C SER A 236 -10.88 -17.70 -16.55
N ASN A 237 -11.58 -16.56 -16.53
CA ASN A 237 -11.73 -15.72 -15.34
C ASN A 237 -10.38 -15.28 -14.75
N VAL A 238 -9.47 -14.80 -15.58
CA VAL A 238 -8.16 -14.32 -15.17
C VAL A 238 -8.34 -13.06 -14.33
N LEU A 239 -7.87 -13.09 -13.09
CA LEU A 239 -7.91 -11.95 -12.17
C LEU A 239 -6.48 -11.56 -11.78
N PRO A 240 -5.97 -10.44 -12.29
CA PRO A 240 -4.67 -9.92 -11.91
C PRO A 240 -4.57 -9.68 -10.40
N ARG A 241 -3.47 -10.12 -9.79
CA ARG A 241 -3.25 -10.01 -8.33
C ARG A 241 -2.03 -9.21 -7.97
N GLU A 242 -0.96 -9.44 -8.69
CA GLU A 242 0.33 -8.87 -8.40
C GLU A 242 1.01 -8.46 -9.69
N LEU A 243 1.61 -7.29 -9.70
CA LEU A 243 2.37 -6.74 -10.81
C LEU A 243 3.73 -6.28 -10.28
N VAL A 244 4.80 -6.90 -10.77
CA VAL A 244 6.17 -6.60 -10.40
C VAL A 244 6.88 -6.00 -11.60
N PHE A 245 7.40 -4.77 -11.44
CA PHE A 245 8.13 -4.09 -12.50
C PHE A 245 9.60 -4.51 -12.51
N ALA A 246 10.11 -4.76 -13.69
CA ALA A 246 11.53 -5.00 -13.88
C ALA A 246 12.31 -3.67 -13.81
N PRO A 247 13.40 -3.58 -13.04
CA PRO A 247 14.20 -2.36 -12.96
C PRO A 247 14.70 -1.89 -14.33
N ASN A 248 14.66 -0.58 -14.56
CA ASN A 248 15.22 0.08 -15.75
C ASN A 248 14.71 -0.43 -17.12
N THR A 249 13.52 -1.02 -17.16
CA THR A 249 12.88 -1.47 -18.41
C THR A 249 11.40 -1.11 -18.42
N ALA A 250 10.78 -1.17 -19.59
CA ALA A 250 9.34 -1.00 -19.75
C ALA A 250 8.61 -2.36 -19.67
N THR A 251 9.03 -3.20 -18.70
CA THR A 251 8.52 -4.57 -18.54
C THR A 251 7.93 -4.76 -17.16
N ALA A 252 6.80 -5.44 -17.10
CA ALA A 252 6.17 -5.88 -15.86
C ALA A 252 5.82 -7.37 -15.94
N TYR A 253 5.94 -8.06 -14.80
CA TYR A 253 5.54 -9.45 -14.63
C TYR A 253 4.31 -9.51 -13.74
N MET A 254 3.32 -10.28 -14.17
CA MET A 254 2.04 -10.34 -13.52
C MET A 254 1.68 -11.75 -13.11
N ARG A 255 1.33 -11.90 -11.84
CA ARG A 255 0.66 -13.08 -11.32
C ARG A 255 -0.85 -12.86 -11.35
N SER A 256 -1.59 -13.89 -11.78
CA SER A 256 -3.03 -13.80 -11.89
C SER A 256 -3.71 -15.08 -11.43
N ASP A 257 -4.83 -14.95 -10.71
CA ASP A 257 -5.69 -16.10 -10.47
C ASP A 257 -6.34 -16.51 -11.80
N GLY A 258 -6.48 -17.80 -12.02
CA GLY A 258 -7.06 -18.35 -13.25
C GLY A 258 -6.09 -18.47 -14.42
N ALA A 259 -4.89 -17.88 -14.35
CA ALA A 259 -3.79 -18.15 -15.27
C ALA A 259 -2.91 -19.28 -14.77
N ARG A 260 -2.29 -20.02 -15.70
CA ARG A 260 -1.35 -21.11 -15.39
C ARG A 260 0.09 -20.69 -15.42
N ASP A 261 0.36 -19.53 -15.99
CA ASP A 261 1.69 -19.03 -16.27
C ASP A 261 1.86 -17.62 -15.70
N VAL A 262 3.10 -17.18 -15.59
CA VAL A 262 3.40 -15.78 -15.32
C VAL A 262 3.17 -14.99 -16.61
N LEU A 263 2.48 -13.87 -16.53
CA LEU A 263 2.21 -13.02 -17.68
C LEU A 263 3.27 -11.90 -17.71
N GLU A 264 3.96 -11.79 -18.83
CA GLU A 264 4.90 -10.70 -19.08
C GLU A 264 4.24 -9.64 -19.95
N LEU A 265 4.32 -8.39 -19.51
CA LEU A 265 3.85 -7.20 -20.22
C LEU A 265 5.03 -6.32 -20.57
N VAL A 266 5.28 -6.12 -21.86
CA VAL A 266 6.36 -5.26 -22.38
C VAL A 266 5.74 -4.11 -23.15
N LEU A 267 6.04 -2.87 -22.76
CA LEU A 267 5.66 -1.69 -23.54
C LEU A 267 6.69 -1.47 -24.63
N ILE A 268 6.25 -1.50 -25.88
CA ILE A 268 7.10 -1.23 -27.05
C ILE A 268 6.62 0.01 -27.79
N ASN A 269 7.52 0.63 -28.53
CA ASN A 269 7.22 1.79 -29.34
C ASN A 269 6.18 1.47 -30.41
N ASP A 270 5.20 2.35 -30.55
CA ASP A 270 4.20 2.35 -31.61
C ASP A 270 4.04 3.80 -32.09
N PRO A 271 4.54 4.15 -33.28
CA PRO A 271 4.46 5.52 -33.76
C PRO A 271 3.01 6.03 -33.75
N PRO A 272 2.73 7.20 -33.16
CA PRO A 272 1.38 7.71 -33.03
C PRO A 272 0.75 7.96 -34.39
N ASP A 273 -0.54 7.67 -34.53
CA ASP A 273 -1.28 8.02 -35.76
C ASP A 273 -1.34 9.55 -35.91
N ALA A 274 -0.70 10.07 -36.91
CA ALA A 274 -0.63 11.51 -37.20
C ALA A 274 -2.02 12.16 -37.40
N ASN A 275 -3.07 11.39 -37.62
CA ASN A 275 -4.45 11.87 -37.77
C ASN A 275 -5.22 11.85 -36.46
N ASN A 276 -4.68 11.23 -35.39
CA ASN A 276 -5.28 11.17 -34.09
C ASN A 276 -4.43 11.96 -33.08
N PRO A 277 -4.87 13.16 -32.65
CA PRO A 277 -4.10 13.98 -31.70
C PRO A 277 -3.94 13.39 -30.30
N THR A 278 -4.76 12.39 -29.96
CA THR A 278 -4.70 11.67 -28.68
C THR A 278 -4.03 10.31 -28.81
N ALA A 279 -3.46 9.97 -29.96
CA ALA A 279 -2.80 8.70 -30.19
C ALA A 279 -1.65 8.47 -29.20
N ASN A 280 -1.54 7.24 -28.74
CA ASN A 280 -0.37 6.77 -28.00
C ASN A 280 0.83 6.59 -28.93
N ASP A 281 2.00 6.58 -28.31
CA ASP A 281 3.27 6.23 -28.94
C ASP A 281 3.81 4.87 -28.44
N TYR A 282 2.95 4.04 -27.85
CA TYR A 282 3.30 2.71 -27.35
C TYR A 282 2.15 1.73 -27.52
N HIS A 283 2.48 0.45 -27.59
CA HIS A 283 1.53 -0.62 -27.33
C HIS A 283 2.16 -1.71 -26.45
N PRO A 284 1.35 -2.41 -25.63
CA PRO A 284 1.82 -3.50 -24.80
C PRO A 284 1.83 -4.82 -25.56
N LEU A 285 2.89 -5.59 -25.41
CA LEU A 285 2.94 -6.99 -25.78
C LEU A 285 2.71 -7.85 -24.55
N LEU A 286 1.86 -8.86 -24.70
CA LEU A 286 1.61 -9.88 -23.68
C LEU A 286 2.29 -11.19 -24.09
N ALA A 287 3.14 -11.72 -23.22
CA ALA A 287 3.72 -13.05 -23.35
C ALA A 287 3.35 -13.91 -22.13
N GLU A 288 3.24 -15.22 -22.33
CA GLU A 288 3.04 -16.19 -21.28
C GLU A 288 4.37 -16.89 -20.99
N LEU A 289 4.89 -16.73 -19.79
CA LEU A 289 6.12 -17.37 -19.32
C LEU A 289 5.74 -18.66 -18.59
N GLY A 290 6.07 -19.80 -19.20
CA GLY A 290 5.62 -21.12 -18.79
C GLY A 290 5.98 -21.50 -17.37
N ALA A 291 5.07 -21.30 -16.41
CA ALA A 291 5.20 -21.83 -15.05
C ALA A 291 4.66 -23.27 -14.94
N GLY A 292 3.75 -23.66 -15.82
CA GLY A 292 3.15 -25.00 -15.85
C GLY A 292 2.19 -25.30 -14.70
N GLY A 293 1.78 -24.27 -13.96
CA GLY A 293 0.82 -24.32 -12.85
C GLY A 293 0.51 -22.92 -12.38
N ALA A 294 -0.66 -22.72 -11.74
CA ALA A 294 -1.04 -21.40 -11.23
C ALA A 294 -0.04 -20.91 -10.16
N PRO A 295 0.69 -19.80 -10.43
CA PRO A 295 1.63 -19.26 -9.45
C PRO A 295 0.90 -18.69 -8.22
N SER A 296 1.40 -19.01 -7.02
CA SER A 296 0.93 -18.40 -5.77
C SER A 296 1.70 -17.14 -5.40
N ASP A 297 2.97 -17.08 -5.81
CA ASP A 297 3.87 -15.96 -5.55
C ASP A 297 4.91 -15.85 -6.67
N ILE A 298 5.40 -14.64 -6.94
CA ILE A 298 6.47 -14.38 -7.91
C ILE A 298 7.52 -13.44 -7.32
N ALA A 299 8.76 -13.62 -7.75
CA ALA A 299 9.83 -12.68 -7.46
C ALA A 299 10.66 -12.43 -8.71
N VAL A 300 11.03 -11.17 -8.95
CA VAL A 300 11.88 -10.75 -10.07
C VAL A 300 13.19 -10.24 -9.51
N PHE A 301 14.31 -10.66 -10.08
CA PHE A 301 15.62 -10.24 -9.63
C PHE A 301 16.66 -10.29 -10.75
N ASP A 302 17.72 -9.50 -10.58
CA ASP A 302 18.88 -9.51 -11.45
C ASP A 302 20.02 -10.25 -10.78
N THR A 303 20.79 -11.02 -11.56
CA THR A 303 22.02 -11.68 -11.10
C THR A 303 23.21 -10.72 -11.17
N ALA A 304 24.33 -11.09 -10.58
CA ALA A 304 25.58 -10.34 -10.67
C ALA A 304 26.10 -10.16 -12.12
N SER A 305 25.70 -11.03 -13.04
CA SER A 305 26.00 -10.91 -14.48
C SER A 305 25.02 -10.03 -15.25
N GLY A 306 24.01 -9.46 -14.57
CA GLY A 306 22.99 -8.61 -15.19
C GLY A 306 21.89 -9.38 -15.93
N LEU A 307 21.84 -10.71 -15.80
CA LEU A 307 20.74 -11.51 -16.34
C LEU A 307 19.55 -11.45 -15.40
N ARG A 308 18.35 -11.30 -15.96
CA ARG A 308 17.11 -11.22 -15.22
C ARG A 308 16.38 -12.54 -15.15
N TYR A 309 15.87 -12.87 -13.96
CA TYR A 309 15.10 -14.07 -13.72
C TYR A 309 13.79 -13.75 -12.98
N VAL A 310 12.79 -14.60 -13.28
CA VAL A 310 11.53 -14.65 -12.54
C VAL A 310 11.45 -15.99 -11.81
N LEU A 311 11.25 -15.95 -10.50
CA LEU A 311 10.86 -17.11 -9.71
C LEU A 311 9.35 -17.17 -9.62
N ALA A 312 8.76 -18.35 -9.81
CA ALA A 312 7.33 -18.57 -9.65
C ALA A 312 7.10 -19.81 -8.79
N ALA A 313 6.40 -19.64 -7.67
CA ALA A 313 5.99 -20.75 -6.82
C ALA A 313 4.70 -21.36 -7.33
N THR A 314 4.70 -22.67 -7.63
CA THR A 314 3.54 -23.41 -8.10
C THR A 314 3.16 -24.52 -7.10
N PRO A 315 2.40 -24.19 -6.05
CA PRO A 315 2.16 -25.10 -4.92
C PRO A 315 1.41 -26.38 -5.32
N ALA A 316 0.53 -26.30 -6.31
CA ALA A 316 -0.24 -27.47 -6.78
C ALA A 316 0.64 -28.56 -7.39
N THR A 317 1.74 -28.19 -8.04
CA THR A 317 2.73 -29.12 -8.63
C THR A 317 3.91 -29.36 -7.71
N ARG A 318 4.03 -28.60 -6.60
CA ARG A 318 5.19 -28.58 -5.71
C ARG A 318 6.48 -28.29 -6.45
N GLU A 319 6.46 -27.25 -7.25
CA GLU A 319 7.61 -26.80 -8.04
C GLU A 319 7.89 -25.33 -7.79
N LEU A 320 9.17 -24.98 -7.77
CA LEU A 320 9.64 -23.62 -8.00
C LEU A 320 10.11 -23.56 -9.46
N VAL A 321 9.52 -22.65 -10.22
CA VAL A 321 9.89 -22.45 -11.62
C VAL A 321 10.78 -21.23 -11.71
N ILE A 322 11.92 -21.39 -12.35
CA ILE A 322 12.93 -20.37 -12.59
C ILE A 322 12.91 -20.05 -14.06
N ILE A 323 12.55 -18.84 -14.41
CA ILE A 323 12.35 -18.40 -15.78
C ILE A 323 13.42 -17.35 -16.10
N ASP A 324 14.20 -17.58 -17.14
CA ASP A 324 15.07 -16.59 -17.75
C ASP A 324 14.18 -15.59 -18.52
N ALA A 325 14.20 -14.33 -18.10
CA ALA A 325 13.30 -13.32 -18.62
C ALA A 325 13.61 -12.93 -20.07
N ASP A 326 14.87 -13.02 -20.50
CA ASP A 326 15.28 -12.64 -21.85
C ASP A 326 14.97 -13.73 -22.87
N THR A 327 15.07 -14.99 -22.47
CA THR A 327 14.93 -16.14 -23.38
C THR A 327 13.63 -16.92 -23.22
N ALA A 328 12.84 -16.61 -22.18
CA ALA A 328 11.66 -17.36 -21.75
C ALA A 328 11.94 -18.86 -21.47
N GLN A 329 13.21 -19.25 -21.37
CA GLN A 329 13.57 -20.60 -20.97
C GLN A 329 13.33 -20.79 -19.48
N PHE A 330 12.85 -21.95 -19.09
CA PHE A 330 12.56 -22.22 -17.69
C PHE A 330 13.21 -23.51 -17.20
N ARG A 331 13.46 -23.54 -15.90
CA ARG A 331 13.93 -24.71 -15.14
C ARG A 331 12.99 -24.91 -13.97
N LYS A 332 12.80 -26.19 -13.60
CA LYS A 332 11.94 -26.56 -12.48
C LYS A 332 12.76 -27.19 -11.37
N VAL A 333 12.50 -26.76 -10.15
CA VAL A 333 13.05 -27.32 -8.93
C VAL A 333 11.89 -27.90 -8.12
N GLY A 334 11.88 -29.21 -7.90
CA GLY A 334 10.87 -29.85 -7.05
C GLY A 334 11.02 -29.40 -5.60
N THR A 335 9.93 -29.03 -4.96
CA THR A 335 9.90 -28.59 -3.56
C THR A 335 9.27 -29.67 -2.68
N PRO A 336 9.82 -29.91 -1.47
CA PRO A 336 9.23 -30.87 -0.52
C PRO A 336 7.83 -30.43 -0.07
N ASP A 337 7.58 -29.13 0.00
CA ASP A 337 6.33 -28.50 0.43
C ASP A 337 5.70 -27.66 -0.68
N PRO A 338 4.39 -27.44 -0.67
CA PRO A 338 3.74 -26.47 -1.54
C PRO A 338 4.14 -25.05 -1.12
N ILE A 339 5.02 -24.40 -1.88
CA ILE A 339 5.52 -23.05 -1.58
C ILE A 339 4.46 -22.02 -1.98
N ASP A 340 4.21 -21.05 -1.11
CA ASP A 340 3.31 -19.93 -1.35
C ASP A 340 3.93 -18.55 -1.04
N ARG A 341 5.21 -18.53 -0.59
CA ARG A 341 5.97 -17.31 -0.32
C ARG A 341 7.41 -17.44 -0.79
N ILE A 342 7.88 -16.43 -1.53
CA ILE A 342 9.25 -16.28 -2.02
C ILE A 342 9.81 -14.96 -1.50
N VAL A 343 10.99 -15.00 -0.88
CA VAL A 343 11.75 -13.79 -0.50
C VAL A 343 13.15 -13.91 -1.05
N VAL A 344 13.59 -12.91 -1.82
CA VAL A 344 14.91 -12.88 -2.46
C VAL A 344 15.85 -11.96 -1.69
N PHE A 345 17.11 -12.38 -1.52
CA PHE A 345 18.16 -11.67 -0.79
C PHE A 345 19.41 -11.46 -1.66
N PRO A 346 20.10 -10.32 -1.48
CA PRO A 346 19.63 -9.14 -0.78
C PRO A 346 18.42 -8.51 -1.50
N GLY A 347 17.54 -7.86 -0.72
CA GLY A 347 16.28 -7.28 -1.24
C GLY A 347 16.38 -5.79 -1.62
N ASN A 348 17.58 -5.21 -1.66
CA ASN A 348 17.82 -3.77 -1.80
C ASN A 348 18.21 -3.33 -3.23
N GLY A 349 17.96 -4.17 -4.25
CA GLY A 349 18.35 -3.91 -5.64
C GLY A 349 19.77 -4.33 -5.99
N GLU A 350 20.51 -4.91 -5.05
CA GLU A 350 21.76 -5.60 -5.34
C GLU A 350 21.49 -6.95 -6.02
N PRO A 351 22.49 -7.50 -6.74
CA PRO A 351 22.33 -8.81 -7.38
C PRO A 351 21.95 -9.89 -6.37
N ALA A 352 20.89 -10.62 -6.67
CA ALA A 352 20.37 -11.63 -5.78
C ALA A 352 21.31 -12.84 -5.66
N THR A 353 21.50 -13.32 -4.44
CA THR A 353 22.36 -14.46 -4.11
C THR A 353 21.57 -15.67 -3.59
N THR A 354 20.45 -15.43 -2.93
CA THR A 354 19.66 -16.48 -2.25
C THR A 354 18.18 -16.18 -2.29
N ALA A 355 17.35 -17.20 -2.47
CA ALA A 355 15.92 -17.14 -2.25
C ALA A 355 15.53 -17.99 -1.04
N VAL A 356 14.70 -17.45 -0.16
CA VAL A 356 14.06 -18.16 0.96
C VAL A 356 12.60 -18.43 0.59
N LEU A 357 12.19 -19.67 0.75
CA LEU A 357 10.89 -20.16 0.32
C LEU A 357 10.13 -20.73 1.51
N ALA A 358 8.86 -20.43 1.64
CA ALA A 358 8.02 -20.94 2.73
C ALA A 358 6.64 -21.37 2.24
N GLN A 359 6.03 -22.27 3.00
CA GLN A 359 4.58 -22.49 3.02
C GLN A 359 4.04 -21.86 4.30
N LEU A 360 3.31 -20.75 4.16
CA LEU A 360 2.75 -20.03 5.30
C LEU A 360 1.56 -20.76 5.91
N GLY A 361 1.47 -20.76 7.25
CA GLY A 361 0.39 -21.43 7.97
C GLY A 361 0.42 -22.97 7.91
N ALA A 362 1.45 -23.57 7.32
CA ALA A 362 1.60 -25.03 7.27
C ALA A 362 2.03 -25.59 8.65
N PRO A 363 1.64 -26.84 8.98
CA PRO A 363 2.02 -27.45 10.25
C PRO A 363 3.51 -27.84 10.33
N MET A 364 4.21 -27.86 9.20
CA MET A 364 5.63 -28.26 9.15
C MET A 364 6.52 -27.06 9.47
N PRO A 365 7.36 -27.14 10.53
CA PRO A 365 8.19 -26.04 11.00
C PRO A 365 9.48 -25.91 10.20
N ARG A 366 9.39 -25.62 8.92
CA ARG A 366 10.55 -25.51 8.04
C ARG A 366 10.38 -24.49 6.93
N VAL A 367 11.50 -23.98 6.45
CA VAL A 367 11.62 -23.16 5.25
C VAL A 367 12.68 -23.77 4.34
N HIS A 368 12.78 -23.27 3.12
CA HIS A 368 13.78 -23.76 2.16
C HIS A 368 14.63 -22.59 1.68
N SER A 369 15.91 -22.85 1.47
CA SER A 369 16.88 -21.89 0.91
C SER A 369 17.38 -22.40 -0.44
N LEU A 370 17.38 -21.54 -1.45
CA LEU A 370 17.92 -21.80 -2.77
C LEU A 370 19.03 -20.81 -3.08
N SER A 371 20.24 -21.33 -3.38
CA SER A 371 21.33 -20.49 -3.88
C SER A 371 21.07 -20.08 -5.32
N LEU A 372 21.18 -18.79 -5.62
CA LEU A 372 20.96 -18.20 -6.95
C LEU A 372 22.26 -17.93 -7.72
N GLY A 373 23.44 -18.13 -7.11
CA GLY A 373 24.74 -17.83 -7.72
C GLY A 373 25.00 -18.56 -9.04
N ASP A 374 24.58 -19.81 -9.13
CA ASP A 374 24.77 -20.64 -10.32
C ASP A 374 23.53 -20.75 -11.23
N ILE A 375 22.54 -19.87 -11.01
CA ILE A 375 21.23 -19.95 -11.70
C ILE A 375 21.38 -19.79 -13.23
N ALA A 376 22.33 -19.01 -13.67
CA ALA A 376 22.64 -18.77 -15.08
C ALA A 376 23.30 -19.98 -15.78
N ASN A 377 23.84 -20.93 -15.03
CA ASN A 377 24.42 -22.13 -15.59
C ASN A 377 23.34 -23.21 -15.79
N PRO A 378 22.94 -23.52 -17.04
CA PRO A 378 21.87 -24.48 -17.30
C PRO A 378 22.23 -25.92 -16.85
N LEU A 379 23.50 -26.22 -16.66
CA LEU A 379 23.98 -27.52 -16.22
C LEU A 379 24.21 -27.61 -14.71
N ALA A 380 24.15 -26.50 -13.99
CA ALA A 380 24.29 -26.50 -12.55
C ALA A 380 23.09 -27.21 -11.90
N ARG A 381 23.40 -28.07 -10.95
CA ARG A 381 22.35 -28.63 -10.08
C ARG A 381 21.96 -27.53 -9.08
N LEU A 382 20.69 -27.19 -9.07
CA LEU A 382 20.12 -26.26 -8.09
C LEU A 382 19.58 -27.08 -6.93
N ASP A 383 20.28 -27.06 -5.82
CA ASP A 383 19.89 -27.79 -4.61
C ASP A 383 19.08 -26.88 -3.68
N LEU A 384 17.90 -27.37 -3.33
CA LEU A 384 17.05 -26.76 -2.34
C LEU A 384 17.41 -27.32 -0.97
N GLU A 385 17.89 -26.47 -0.08
CA GLU A 385 18.22 -26.84 1.28
C GLU A 385 17.05 -26.58 2.22
N THR A 386 16.71 -27.59 3.03
CA THR A 386 15.63 -27.48 4.03
C THR A 386 16.22 -27.04 5.36
N ILE A 387 15.62 -26.01 5.95
CA ILE A 387 16.02 -25.43 7.24
C ILE A 387 14.87 -25.62 8.22
N GLU A 388 15.13 -26.37 9.29
CA GLU A 388 14.17 -26.56 10.38
C GLU A 388 14.13 -25.30 11.25
N VAL A 389 12.92 -24.76 11.48
CA VAL A 389 12.74 -23.47 12.16
C VAL A 389 12.07 -23.57 13.53
N GLY A 390 11.78 -24.78 13.97
CA GLY A 390 11.25 -25.09 15.30
C GLY A 390 9.74 -25.02 15.42
N GLU A 391 9.10 -24.02 14.84
CA GLU A 391 7.65 -23.81 14.88
C GLU A 391 7.09 -23.43 13.50
N PRO A 392 5.80 -23.72 13.20
CA PRO A 392 5.17 -23.35 11.94
C PRO A 392 5.25 -21.86 11.65
N VAL A 393 5.57 -21.51 10.41
CA VAL A 393 5.73 -20.12 9.95
C VAL A 393 4.38 -19.56 9.52
N ARG A 394 3.94 -18.49 10.19
CA ARG A 394 2.74 -17.73 9.83
C ARG A 394 3.03 -16.61 8.83
N ASP A 395 4.19 -15.99 8.97
CA ASP A 395 4.64 -14.89 8.11
C ASP A 395 6.16 -14.94 7.94
N LEU A 396 6.62 -14.55 6.76
CA LEU A 396 8.03 -14.49 6.39
C LEU A 396 8.30 -13.13 5.74
N SER A 397 9.18 -12.34 6.35
CA SER A 397 9.50 -10.99 5.91
C SER A 397 11.00 -10.74 5.89
N PRO A 398 11.55 -10.06 4.86
CA PRO A 398 12.94 -9.63 4.89
C PRO A 398 13.13 -8.51 5.92
N VAL A 399 14.27 -8.50 6.59
CA VAL A 399 14.67 -7.39 7.46
C VAL A 399 15.27 -6.29 6.60
N PRO A 400 14.78 -5.04 6.69
CA PRO A 400 15.31 -3.95 5.88
C PRO A 400 16.82 -3.78 6.00
N GLY A 401 17.53 -3.74 4.86
CA GLY A 401 18.97 -3.49 4.79
C GLY A 401 19.86 -4.59 5.39
N ARG A 402 19.34 -5.80 5.62
CA ARG A 402 20.08 -6.93 6.21
C ARG A 402 19.79 -8.24 5.47
N ASP A 403 20.74 -9.15 5.46
CA ASP A 403 20.56 -10.52 4.95
C ASP A 403 19.96 -11.43 6.04
N LEU A 404 18.88 -10.96 6.64
CA LEU A 404 18.09 -11.64 7.65
C LEU A 404 16.66 -11.79 7.19
N ALA A 405 16.07 -12.98 7.38
CA ALA A 405 14.64 -13.20 7.23
C ALA A 405 13.99 -13.39 8.61
N MET A 406 12.94 -12.63 8.87
CA MET A 406 12.12 -12.79 10.05
C MET A 406 10.96 -13.74 9.73
N MET A 407 10.78 -14.73 10.59
CA MET A 407 9.64 -15.64 10.60
C MET A 407 8.79 -15.38 11.83
N VAL A 408 7.51 -15.16 11.64
CA VAL A 408 6.54 -15.05 12.74
C VAL A 408 5.84 -16.39 12.91
N HIS A 409 5.76 -16.85 14.16
CA HIS A 409 5.12 -18.11 14.53
C HIS A 409 3.79 -17.88 15.25
N ASP A 410 2.90 -18.88 15.24
CA ASP A 410 1.64 -18.84 15.98
C ASP A 410 1.77 -19.33 17.44
N ASP A 411 2.95 -19.80 17.82
CA ASP A 411 3.23 -20.27 19.17
C ASP A 411 3.26 -19.09 20.17
N ASN A 412 2.77 -19.36 21.39
CA ASN A 412 2.77 -18.37 22.47
C ASN A 412 4.11 -18.24 23.20
N ARG A 413 5.08 -19.10 22.92
CA ARG A 413 6.41 -19.10 23.55
C ARG A 413 7.47 -18.69 22.54
N THR A 414 7.61 -19.43 21.46
CA THR A 414 8.51 -19.07 20.36
C THR A 414 7.72 -18.23 19.38
N VAL A 415 7.82 -16.91 19.50
CA VAL A 415 7.02 -15.96 18.69
C VAL A 415 7.69 -15.58 17.39
N LEU A 416 9.02 -15.67 17.34
CA LEU A 416 9.83 -15.28 16.19
C LEU A 416 10.96 -16.28 15.96
N GLY A 417 11.31 -16.48 14.68
CA GLY A 417 12.56 -17.05 14.23
C GLY A 417 13.31 -16.02 13.37
N MET A 418 14.58 -15.76 13.68
CA MET A 418 15.46 -14.94 12.84
C MET A 418 16.38 -15.88 12.08
N LEU A 419 16.20 -15.94 10.78
CA LEU A 419 17.06 -16.70 9.87
C LEU A 419 18.17 -15.80 9.34
N ASP A 420 19.40 -16.13 9.67
CA ASP A 420 20.57 -15.63 8.98
C ASP A 420 20.66 -16.37 7.64
N VAL A 421 20.50 -15.61 6.54
CA VAL A 421 20.38 -16.19 5.19
C VAL A 421 21.74 -16.70 4.70
N GLU A 422 22.84 -16.04 5.07
CA GLU A 422 24.20 -16.44 4.69
C GLU A 422 24.63 -17.73 5.41
N PHE A 423 24.46 -17.76 6.76
CA PHE A 423 24.86 -18.90 7.59
C PHE A 423 23.78 -19.98 7.69
N ARG A 424 22.56 -19.73 7.18
CA ARG A 424 21.41 -20.64 7.23
C ARG A 424 21.10 -21.11 8.64
N SER A 425 21.30 -20.24 9.60
CA SER A 425 21.10 -20.50 11.02
C SER A 425 19.88 -19.75 11.56
N VAL A 426 19.10 -20.40 12.40
CA VAL A 426 17.89 -19.84 12.97
C VAL A 426 18.08 -19.56 14.45
N SER A 427 17.80 -18.32 14.85
CA SER A 427 17.75 -17.89 16.25
C SER A 427 16.29 -17.79 16.70
N PRO A 428 15.76 -18.74 17.51
CA PRO A 428 14.40 -18.67 18.01
C PRO A 428 14.31 -17.66 19.14
N LEU A 429 13.29 -16.81 19.11
CA LEU A 429 13.02 -15.80 20.13
C LEU A 429 11.72 -16.10 20.85
N GLN A 430 11.79 -16.10 22.17
CA GLN A 430 10.65 -16.36 23.02
C GLN A 430 9.95 -15.06 23.41
N GLY A 431 8.63 -15.11 23.54
CA GLY A 431 7.78 -13.99 23.93
C GLY A 431 6.82 -14.36 25.06
N ILE A 432 6.08 -13.36 25.54
CA ILE A 432 5.06 -13.52 26.58
C ILE A 432 3.69 -13.94 26.04
N GLY A 433 3.55 -13.98 24.75
CA GLY A 433 2.33 -14.35 24.03
C GLY A 433 2.55 -14.26 22.54
N ARG A 434 1.51 -14.60 21.77
CA ARG A 434 1.52 -14.51 20.30
C ARG A 434 1.79 -13.07 19.87
N LEU A 435 2.68 -12.89 18.89
CA LEU A 435 2.95 -11.59 18.27
C LEU A 435 1.82 -11.26 17.28
N ASP A 436 1.01 -10.24 17.58
CA ASP A 436 -0.15 -9.88 16.76
C ASP A 436 0.16 -8.77 15.77
N THR A 437 0.91 -7.75 16.18
CA THR A 437 1.40 -6.69 15.29
C THR A 437 2.88 -6.43 15.48
N TYR A 438 3.55 -6.08 14.40
CA TYR A 438 4.96 -5.76 14.44
C TYR A 438 5.33 -4.73 13.35
N ALA A 439 6.47 -4.08 13.53
CA ALA A 439 7.09 -3.21 12.54
C ALA A 439 8.62 -3.26 12.66
N PHE A 440 9.31 -3.07 11.55
CA PHE A 440 10.74 -2.77 11.53
C PHE A 440 10.95 -1.26 11.54
N THR A 441 11.99 -0.81 12.23
CA THR A 441 12.51 0.53 11.96
C THR A 441 13.07 0.57 10.53
N PRO A 442 12.95 1.68 9.81
CA PRO A 442 13.37 1.77 8.40
C PRO A 442 14.85 1.46 8.18
N ALA A 443 15.70 1.75 9.16
CA ALA A 443 17.13 1.41 9.12
C ALA A 443 17.41 -0.08 9.40
N GLY A 444 16.39 -0.89 9.77
CA GLY A 444 16.57 -2.29 10.14
C GLY A 444 17.34 -2.49 11.45
N ASP A 445 17.33 -1.49 12.35
CA ASP A 445 18.04 -1.60 13.63
C ASP A 445 17.21 -2.29 14.71
N PHE A 446 15.89 -2.08 14.66
CA PHE A 446 14.95 -2.66 15.62
C PHE A 446 13.76 -3.31 14.93
N LEU A 447 13.33 -4.43 15.51
CA LEU A 447 11.99 -4.99 15.36
C LEU A 447 11.19 -4.63 16.61
N VAL A 448 9.98 -4.11 16.41
CA VAL A 448 9.06 -3.82 17.50
C VAL A 448 7.78 -4.60 17.31
N GLY A 449 7.19 -5.06 18.43
CA GLY A 449 6.00 -5.88 18.33
C GLY A 449 5.13 -5.86 19.58
N THR A 450 3.87 -6.21 19.40
CA THR A 450 2.86 -6.21 20.45
C THR A 450 2.03 -7.48 20.47
N THR A 451 1.49 -7.79 21.64
CA THR A 451 0.52 -8.86 21.87
C THR A 451 -0.80 -8.24 22.32
N THR A 452 -1.90 -8.63 21.68
CA THR A 452 -3.24 -8.10 22.01
C THR A 452 -3.59 -8.29 23.48
N GLY A 453 -4.10 -7.23 24.12
CA GLY A 453 -4.50 -7.24 25.52
C GLY A 453 -3.35 -7.16 26.52
N VAL A 454 -2.10 -7.24 26.10
CA VAL A 454 -0.92 -7.14 26.95
C VAL A 454 -0.35 -5.73 26.87
N PRO A 455 -0.34 -4.92 27.96
CA PRO A 455 0.15 -3.55 27.94
C PRO A 455 1.69 -3.50 27.95
N ARG A 456 2.29 -4.02 26.89
CA ARG A 456 3.74 -4.07 26.68
C ARG A 456 4.09 -3.90 25.20
N LEU A 457 5.23 -3.29 24.97
CA LEU A 457 5.90 -3.20 23.68
C LEU A 457 7.20 -3.99 23.77
N GLY A 458 7.32 -5.05 22.96
CA GLY A 458 8.57 -5.75 22.78
C GLY A 458 9.42 -5.01 21.75
N MET A 459 10.68 -4.77 22.05
CA MET A 459 11.68 -4.20 21.15
C MET A 459 12.85 -5.15 21.06
N LEU A 460 13.27 -5.49 19.85
CA LEU A 460 14.40 -6.36 19.57
C LEU A 460 15.45 -5.59 18.78
N GLU A 461 16.62 -5.40 19.36
CA GLU A 461 17.76 -4.86 18.63
C GLU A 461 18.31 -5.94 17.67
N LEU A 462 18.28 -5.67 16.36
CA LEU A 462 18.61 -6.66 15.35
C LEU A 462 20.11 -6.90 15.13
N SER A 463 20.95 -6.04 15.70
CA SER A 463 22.42 -6.20 15.62
C SER A 463 22.96 -7.34 16.49
N ASN A 464 22.30 -7.60 17.62
CA ASN A 464 22.73 -8.55 18.64
C ASN A 464 21.59 -9.44 19.16
N LEU A 465 20.38 -9.29 18.60
CA LEU A 465 19.15 -9.97 19.01
C LEU A 465 18.82 -9.77 20.50
N HIS A 466 19.13 -8.58 21.02
CA HIS A 466 18.85 -8.24 22.42
C HIS A 466 17.41 -7.75 22.59
N PRO A 467 16.55 -8.49 23.34
CA PRO A 467 15.18 -8.09 23.59
C PRO A 467 15.08 -7.08 24.73
N THR A 468 14.23 -6.09 24.57
CA THR A 468 13.82 -5.14 25.60
C THR A 468 12.30 -5.11 25.66
N ASP A 469 11.77 -5.06 26.89
CA ASP A 469 10.33 -5.09 27.15
C ASP A 469 9.91 -3.79 27.84
N LEU A 470 9.16 -2.96 27.14
CA LEU A 470 8.67 -1.69 27.66
C LEU A 470 7.22 -1.82 28.14
N ARG A 471 6.96 -1.50 29.41
CA ARG A 471 5.60 -1.47 29.96
C ARG A 471 4.86 -0.24 29.45
N LEU A 472 3.67 -0.45 28.88
CA LEU A 472 2.73 0.59 28.44
C LEU A 472 1.66 0.84 29.53
N ASP A 473 0.99 1.99 29.45
CA ASP A 473 -0.13 2.32 30.33
C ASP A 473 -1.43 1.65 29.88
N TYR A 474 -1.55 1.39 28.59
CA TYR A 474 -2.74 0.84 27.96
C TYR A 474 -2.37 -0.30 26.99
N PRO A 475 -3.27 -1.26 26.77
CA PRO A 475 -3.06 -2.30 25.77
C PRO A 475 -2.90 -1.70 24.38
N PRO A 476 -1.90 -2.13 23.60
CA PRO A 476 -1.71 -1.70 22.24
C PRO A 476 -2.73 -2.37 21.30
N ARG A 477 -3.12 -1.64 20.25
CA ARG A 477 -3.81 -2.19 19.09
C ARG A 477 -2.83 -2.46 17.95
N GLN A 478 -1.94 -1.50 17.70
CA GLN A 478 -0.96 -1.58 16.62
C GLN A 478 0.25 -0.70 16.92
N VAL A 479 1.42 -1.11 16.44
CA VAL A 479 2.66 -0.33 16.51
C VAL A 479 3.10 0.10 15.11
N TYR A 480 3.62 1.31 15.04
CA TYR A 480 4.17 1.92 13.81
C TYR A 480 5.59 2.39 14.08
N ALA A 481 6.51 2.02 13.20
CA ALA A 481 7.85 2.58 13.16
C ALA A 481 7.91 3.63 12.03
N LEU A 482 8.21 4.86 12.39
CA LEU A 482 8.29 5.97 11.45
C LEU A 482 9.68 6.06 10.81
N ALA A 483 9.80 6.76 9.69
CA ALA A 483 11.06 6.84 8.94
C ALA A 483 12.20 7.54 9.72
N ASN A 484 11.88 8.38 10.71
CA ASN A 484 12.84 8.98 11.63
C ASN A 484 13.27 8.04 12.78
N GLY A 485 12.75 6.81 12.83
CA GLY A 485 13.02 5.82 13.87
C GLY A 485 12.10 5.92 15.09
N ALA A 486 11.26 6.96 15.22
CA ALA A 486 10.29 7.05 16.32
C ALA A 486 9.23 5.95 16.19
N LEU A 487 8.77 5.47 17.32
CA LEU A 487 7.72 4.46 17.42
C LEU A 487 6.44 5.11 17.92
N ILE A 488 5.31 4.80 17.30
CA ILE A 488 4.00 5.21 17.80
C ILE A 488 3.14 3.97 17.99
N VAL A 489 2.65 3.80 19.21
CA VAL A 489 1.71 2.74 19.58
C VAL A 489 0.31 3.32 19.60
N ASP A 490 -0.55 2.84 18.68
CA ASP A 490 -1.98 3.14 18.70
C ASP A 490 -2.71 2.19 19.66
N HIS A 491 -3.57 2.75 20.51
CA HIS A 491 -4.37 1.99 21.48
C HIS A 491 -5.81 1.74 21.00
N GLY A 492 -6.17 2.22 19.79
CA GLY A 492 -7.52 2.03 19.23
C GLY A 492 -8.62 2.75 19.99
N ASP A 493 -8.29 3.79 20.74
CA ASP A 493 -9.26 4.59 21.49
C ASP A 493 -10.02 5.55 20.57
N PRO A 494 -11.37 5.57 20.59
CA PRO A 494 -12.16 6.39 19.68
C PRO A 494 -11.98 7.90 19.88
N PHE A 495 -11.46 8.33 21.03
CA PHE A 495 -11.17 9.74 21.33
C PHE A 495 -9.69 10.09 21.10
N GLY A 496 -8.92 9.13 20.61
CA GLY A 496 -7.49 9.29 20.34
C GLY A 496 -6.64 9.02 21.58
N ARG A 497 -5.93 7.90 21.53
CA ARG A 497 -4.88 7.56 22.50
C ARG A 497 -3.74 6.89 21.78
N ALA A 498 -2.56 7.46 21.94
CA ALA A 498 -1.34 6.90 21.39
C ALA A 498 -0.18 7.09 22.37
N THR A 499 0.82 6.23 22.27
CA THR A 499 2.08 6.36 23.02
C THR A 499 3.22 6.53 22.04
N VAL A 500 3.95 7.62 22.15
CA VAL A 500 5.20 7.87 21.41
C VAL A 500 6.36 7.29 22.22
N VAL A 501 7.16 6.45 21.59
CA VAL A 501 8.27 5.73 22.23
C VAL A 501 9.55 5.96 21.42
N PRO A 502 10.57 6.62 21.99
CA PRO A 502 11.91 6.65 21.41
C PRO A 502 12.51 5.25 21.33
N THR A 503 13.29 4.94 20.32
CA THR A 503 13.98 3.63 20.22
C THR A 503 15.00 3.40 21.33
N THR A 504 15.43 4.47 21.99
CA THR A 504 16.32 4.42 23.17
C THR A 504 15.58 4.21 24.49
N ALA A 505 14.23 4.15 24.47
CA ALA A 505 13.45 3.98 25.68
C ALA A 505 13.71 2.62 26.33
N SER A 506 13.98 2.62 27.63
CA SER A 506 14.18 1.41 28.43
C SER A 506 13.20 1.32 29.60
N GLU A 507 12.57 2.43 29.94
CA GLU A 507 11.62 2.51 31.04
C GLU A 507 10.33 3.23 30.60
N ARG A 508 9.23 2.93 31.30
CA ARG A 508 7.92 3.55 31.05
C ARG A 508 7.95 5.10 31.04
N LYS A 509 8.78 5.71 31.85
CA LYS A 509 8.91 7.17 31.94
C LYS A 509 9.47 7.82 30.67
N ASP A 510 10.13 7.03 29.82
CA ASP A 510 10.73 7.48 28.55
C ASP A 510 9.68 7.55 27.43
N ALA A 511 8.48 7.02 27.67
CA ALA A 511 7.38 7.01 26.71
C ALA A 511 6.36 8.12 27.02
N HIS A 512 5.86 8.78 25.96
CA HIS A 512 4.92 9.90 26.06
C HIS A 512 3.52 9.46 25.65
N VAL A 513 2.56 9.48 26.61
CA VAL A 513 1.17 9.15 26.34
C VAL A 513 0.38 10.40 25.96
N LEU A 514 -0.20 10.38 24.77
CA LEU A 514 -1.16 11.37 24.29
C LEU A 514 -2.57 10.78 24.41
N SER A 515 -3.47 11.47 25.11
CA SER A 515 -4.86 11.02 25.30
C SER A 515 -5.84 12.12 24.94
N GLY A 516 -6.96 11.75 24.29
CA GLY A 516 -8.04 12.67 23.96
C GLY A 516 -7.68 13.65 22.84
N PHE A 517 -6.67 13.38 22.04
CA PHE A 517 -6.21 14.28 21.00
C PHE A 517 -7.22 14.47 19.85
N LEU A 518 -8.21 13.58 19.75
CA LEU A 518 -9.31 13.71 18.78
C LEU A 518 -10.54 14.42 19.39
N LEU A 519 -10.51 14.87 20.64
CA LEU A 519 -11.66 15.54 21.28
C LEU A 519 -11.75 17.04 20.94
N ALA A 520 -10.64 17.67 20.59
CA ALA A 520 -10.64 19.10 20.27
C ALA A 520 -11.64 19.41 19.15
N GLY A 521 -12.46 20.43 19.31
CA GLY A 521 -13.46 20.88 18.36
C GLY A 521 -14.79 20.11 18.34
N LEU A 522 -14.92 19.00 19.08
CA LEU A 522 -16.18 18.20 19.08
C LEU A 522 -17.40 18.98 19.61
N LEU A 523 -17.19 19.91 20.50
CA LEU A 523 -18.26 20.74 21.10
C LEU A 523 -18.41 22.09 20.37
N GLU A 524 -17.56 22.38 19.41
CA GLU A 524 -17.67 23.59 18.60
C GLU A 524 -18.83 23.44 17.61
N THR A 525 -19.76 24.38 17.60
CA THR A 525 -20.77 24.48 16.56
C THR A 525 -20.12 25.07 15.31
N GLU A 526 -20.40 24.49 14.14
CA GLU A 526 -20.00 25.15 12.89
C GLU A 526 -20.68 26.52 12.86
N SER A 527 -19.90 27.58 12.77
CA SER A 527 -20.45 28.90 12.47
C SER A 527 -21.04 28.86 11.06
N PRO A 528 -22.27 29.37 10.87
CA PRO A 528 -22.97 29.35 9.57
C PRO A 528 -22.19 30.08 8.48
#